data_f9c56af4e3ca3e2694066c98ca25399a
#
_entry.id   f9c56af4e3ca3e2694066c98ca25399a
#
_cell.length_a   1.000
_cell.length_b   1.000
_cell.length_c   1.000
_cell.angle_alpha   90.00
_cell.angle_beta   90.00
_cell.angle_gamma   90.00
#
_symmetry.space_group_name_H-M   'P 1'
#
loop_
_entity.id
_entity.type
_entity.pdbx_description
1 polymer ?
#
loop_
_entity_poly.entity_id
_entity_poly.type
_entity_poly.pdbx_seq_one_letter_code
_entity_poly.pdbx_strand_id
1 'polypeptide(L)'
;TVEALASGSTVMLIDEDTSATNFMIRDELMQRVVNRDSEPITPFIDRVQELFAQYGISTILVAGSSGSYFHKADCIIQMDHYLPKDITEFAKKEADAFPIPNEPAPKSHAPSLNRIVKADQGFRKNDRIKMKTQGKDSVLNNRDTIDFRYVEQLADTEQLVSLGHLV
;
A
#
# COMPACT_ATOMS: atom_id res chain seq x y z
N THR A 1 0.33 1.02 -2.87
CA THR A 1 0.40 2.26 -2.04
C THR A 1 0.08 3.50 -2.86
N VAL A 2 0.84 3.81 -3.94
CA VAL A 2 0.64 5.03 -4.75
C VAL A 2 -0.78 5.09 -5.34
N GLU A 3 -1.31 3.97 -5.83
CA GLU A 3 -2.66 3.90 -6.37
C GLU A 3 -3.73 4.17 -5.30
N ALA A 4 -3.56 3.63 -4.10
CA ALA A 4 -4.46 3.91 -2.98
C ALA A 4 -4.48 5.40 -2.61
N LEU A 5 -3.31 6.04 -2.60
CA LEU A 5 -3.20 7.49 -2.41
C LEU A 5 -3.94 8.28 -3.50
N ALA A 6 -3.71 7.91 -4.76
CA ALA A 6 -4.37 8.56 -5.90
C ALA A 6 -5.90 8.36 -5.88
N SER A 7 -6.39 7.31 -5.23
CA SER A 7 -7.82 7.04 -5.02
C SER A 7 -8.41 7.77 -3.82
N GLY A 8 -7.62 8.56 -3.08
CA GLY A 8 -8.08 9.35 -1.94
C GLY A 8 -8.10 8.59 -0.60
N SER A 9 -7.35 7.49 -0.46
CA SER A 9 -7.23 6.79 0.82
C SER A 9 -6.58 7.67 1.87
N THR A 10 -7.15 7.73 3.05
CA THR A 10 -6.64 8.49 4.21
C THR A 10 -6.00 7.61 5.26
N VAL A 11 -6.20 6.29 5.17
CA VAL A 11 -5.64 5.29 6.07
C VAL A 11 -5.09 4.12 5.26
N MET A 12 -3.93 3.62 5.67
CA MET A 12 -3.34 2.38 5.15
C MET A 12 -3.32 1.33 6.24
N LEU A 13 -3.82 0.15 5.90
CA LEU A 13 -3.71 -1.06 6.72
C LEU A 13 -2.68 -1.96 6.05
N ILE A 14 -1.58 -2.24 6.74
CA ILE A 14 -0.46 -2.99 6.18
C ILE A 14 -0.12 -4.14 7.13
N ASP A 15 0.01 -5.31 6.56
CA ASP A 15 0.46 -6.51 7.25
C ASP A 15 1.85 -6.91 6.70
N GLU A 16 2.83 -7.05 7.58
CA GLU A 16 4.21 -7.38 7.22
C GLU A 16 4.29 -8.72 6.50
N ASP A 17 3.59 -9.74 7.01
CA ASP A 17 3.69 -11.11 6.51
C ASP A 17 3.13 -11.27 5.08
N THR A 18 2.19 -10.42 4.70
CA THR A 18 1.59 -10.41 3.36
C THR A 18 2.21 -9.38 2.42
N SER A 19 3.15 -8.59 2.91
CA SER A 19 3.84 -7.56 2.14
C SER A 19 5.23 -8.03 1.68
N ALA A 20 5.69 -7.51 0.54
CA ALA A 20 7.04 -7.80 0.07
C ALA A 20 8.09 -7.20 1.03
N THR A 21 9.09 -7.98 1.39
CA THR A 21 10.12 -7.56 2.37
C THR A 21 10.84 -6.28 1.92
N ASN A 22 11.21 -6.17 0.65
CA ASN A 22 11.88 -5.00 0.10
C ASN A 22 10.98 -3.75 0.01
N PHE A 23 9.66 -3.95 0.02
CA PHE A 23 8.70 -2.86 0.20
C PHE A 23 8.65 -2.39 1.65
N MET A 24 8.71 -3.31 2.61
CA MET A 24 8.60 -2.97 4.03
C MET A 24 9.86 -2.29 4.54
N ILE A 25 11.00 -2.93 4.38
CA ILE A 25 12.28 -2.51 4.93
C ILE A 25 13.44 -3.03 4.08
N ARG A 26 14.56 -2.32 4.11
CA ARG A 26 15.86 -2.82 3.68
C ARG A 26 16.84 -2.77 4.84
N ASP A 27 17.54 -3.85 5.05
CA ASP A 27 18.65 -3.86 5.99
C ASP A 27 19.85 -3.02 5.48
N GLU A 28 20.72 -2.63 6.39
CA GLU A 28 21.87 -1.77 6.09
C GLU A 28 22.83 -2.41 5.09
N LEU A 29 23.04 -3.71 5.17
CA LEU A 29 23.92 -4.42 4.24
C LEU A 29 23.39 -4.40 2.82
N MET A 30 22.09 -4.67 2.66
CA MET A 30 21.42 -4.58 1.36
C MET A 30 21.46 -3.17 0.78
N GLN A 31 21.32 -2.15 1.61
CA GLN A 31 21.43 -0.75 1.17
C GLN A 31 22.83 -0.38 0.67
N ARG A 32 23.88 -0.96 1.26
CA ARG A 32 25.28 -0.76 0.84
C ARG A 32 25.65 -1.53 -0.43
N VAL A 33 25.10 -2.73 -0.59
CA VAL A 33 25.45 -3.62 -1.72
C VAL A 33 24.64 -3.27 -2.97
N VAL A 34 23.37 -2.95 -2.82
CA VAL A 34 22.48 -2.62 -3.94
C VAL A 34 22.25 -1.12 -3.95
N ASN A 35 22.79 -0.46 -4.98
CA ASN A 35 22.62 0.98 -5.15
C ASN A 35 21.13 1.34 -5.27
N ARG A 36 20.71 2.40 -4.59
CA ARG A 36 19.33 2.94 -4.64
C ARG A 36 18.88 3.27 -6.06
N ASP A 37 19.78 3.71 -6.93
CA ASP A 37 19.47 4.04 -8.33
C ASP A 37 19.08 2.80 -9.16
N SER A 38 19.48 1.62 -8.71
CA SER A 38 19.14 0.33 -9.34
C SER A 38 17.87 -0.31 -8.78
N GLU A 39 17.33 0.25 -7.70
CA GLU A 39 16.16 -0.29 -7.01
C GLU A 39 14.97 0.67 -7.14
N PRO A 40 13.93 0.29 -7.90
CA PRO A 40 12.77 1.16 -8.13
C PRO A 40 11.86 1.30 -6.90
N ILE A 41 12.02 0.43 -5.88
CA ILE A 41 11.15 0.41 -4.71
C ILE A 41 11.81 1.19 -3.57
N THR A 42 11.17 2.25 -3.12
CA THR A 42 11.53 2.91 -1.86
C THR A 42 10.83 2.18 -0.71
N PRO A 43 11.56 1.70 0.31
CA PRO A 43 10.96 1.03 1.46
C PRO A 43 9.90 1.90 2.15
N PHE A 44 8.84 1.27 2.62
CA PHE A 44 7.72 1.96 3.24
C PHE A 44 8.14 2.67 4.55
N ILE A 45 9.07 2.08 5.29
CA ILE A 45 9.62 2.68 6.52
C ILE A 45 10.24 4.07 6.28
N ASP A 46 10.77 4.33 5.10
CA ASP A 46 11.37 5.62 4.73
C ASP A 46 10.31 6.67 4.39
N ARG A 47 9.07 6.24 4.12
CA ARG A 47 7.98 7.10 3.64
C ARG A 47 6.84 7.29 4.62
N VAL A 48 6.67 6.42 5.59
CA VAL A 48 5.49 6.42 6.47
C VAL A 48 5.27 7.75 7.16
N GLN A 49 6.33 8.39 7.67
CA GLN A 49 6.22 9.71 8.32
C GLN A 49 5.94 10.84 7.32
N GLU A 50 6.52 10.80 6.13
CA GLU A 50 6.24 11.75 5.05
C GLU A 50 4.77 11.67 4.61
N LEU A 51 4.24 10.46 4.46
CA LEU A 51 2.83 10.24 4.10
C LEU A 51 1.88 10.87 5.11
N PHE A 52 2.18 10.74 6.39
CA PHE A 52 1.40 11.40 7.43
C PHE A 52 1.57 12.93 7.41
N ALA A 53 2.80 13.42 7.42
CA ALA A 53 3.09 14.85 7.55
C ALA A 53 2.63 15.67 6.35
N GLN A 54 2.76 15.14 5.12
CA GLN A 54 2.45 15.88 3.90
C GLN A 54 1.04 15.63 3.37
N TYR A 55 0.51 14.40 3.57
CA TYR A 55 -0.75 13.99 2.97
C TYR A 55 -1.82 13.63 4.00
N GLY A 56 -1.52 13.67 5.29
CA GLY A 56 -2.46 13.33 6.36
C GLY A 56 -2.87 11.86 6.39
N ILE A 57 -2.03 10.97 5.84
CA ILE A 57 -2.35 9.55 5.71
C ILE A 57 -1.85 8.80 6.93
N SER A 58 -2.78 8.27 7.70
CA SER A 58 -2.49 7.40 8.84
C SER A 58 -2.13 5.98 8.38
N THR A 59 -1.29 5.30 9.15
CA THR A 59 -0.93 3.91 8.88
C THR A 59 -1.15 3.06 10.12
N ILE A 60 -1.80 1.92 9.94
CA ILE A 60 -1.86 0.84 10.93
C ILE A 60 -1.05 -0.31 10.35
N LEU A 61 0.03 -0.68 11.03
CA LEU A 61 0.94 -1.72 10.61
C LEU A 61 0.91 -2.89 11.60
N VAL A 62 0.67 -4.10 11.11
CA VAL A 62 0.90 -5.33 11.86
C VAL A 62 2.31 -5.81 11.52
N ALA A 63 3.17 -5.91 12.52
CA ALA A 63 4.57 -6.30 12.35
C ALA A 63 4.94 -7.43 13.31
N GLY A 64 5.54 -8.48 12.76
CA GLY A 64 6.05 -9.63 13.50
C GLY A 64 7.55 -9.60 13.75
N SER A 65 8.33 -8.96 12.87
CA SER A 65 9.79 -9.01 12.90
C SER A 65 10.48 -7.65 12.68
N SER A 66 9.81 -6.67 12.11
CA SER A 66 10.41 -5.38 11.73
C SER A 66 10.41 -4.36 12.86
N GLY A 67 11.24 -4.56 13.89
CA GLY A 67 11.39 -3.65 15.03
C GLY A 67 11.82 -2.23 14.68
N SER A 68 12.41 -2.01 13.51
CA SER A 68 12.79 -0.68 13.03
C SER A 68 11.61 0.30 12.93
N TYR A 69 10.39 -0.19 12.79
CA TYR A 69 9.17 0.64 12.80
C TYR A 69 8.90 1.29 14.17
N PHE A 70 9.46 0.77 15.27
CA PHE A 70 9.31 1.39 16.60
C PHE A 70 9.86 2.82 16.63
N HIS A 71 10.87 3.13 15.82
CA HIS A 71 11.38 4.50 15.68
C HIS A 71 10.40 5.45 14.99
N LYS A 72 9.49 4.91 14.18
CA LYS A 72 8.59 5.69 13.33
C LYS A 72 7.16 5.76 13.86
N ALA A 73 6.76 4.78 14.66
CA ALA A 73 5.41 4.67 15.19
C ALA A 73 5.12 5.72 16.27
N ASP A 74 3.90 6.24 16.29
CA ASP A 74 3.41 7.12 17.36
C ASP A 74 2.79 6.32 18.51
N CYS A 75 2.21 5.17 18.21
CA CYS A 75 1.59 4.25 19.15
C CYS A 75 2.00 2.81 18.82
N ILE A 76 2.36 2.04 19.84
CA ILE A 76 2.83 0.66 19.70
C ILE A 76 2.01 -0.25 20.63
N ILE A 77 1.24 -1.13 20.03
CA ILE A 77 0.38 -2.09 20.72
C ILE A 77 0.96 -3.48 20.56
N GLN A 78 1.28 -4.13 21.66
CA GLN A 78 1.64 -5.54 21.66
C GLN A 78 0.39 -6.39 21.85
N MET A 79 0.26 -7.45 21.05
CA MET A 79 -0.73 -8.49 21.27
C MET A 79 -0.12 -9.59 22.15
N ASP A 80 -0.46 -9.60 23.46
CA ASP A 80 0.00 -10.59 24.41
C ASP A 80 -1.13 -11.57 24.73
N HIS A 81 -1.02 -12.81 24.27
CA HIS A 81 -2.07 -13.83 24.41
C HIS A 81 -3.45 -13.32 23.97
N TYR A 82 -3.51 -12.67 22.81
CA TYR A 82 -4.70 -12.04 22.23
C TYR A 82 -5.25 -10.82 22.99
N LEU A 83 -4.53 -10.31 23.99
CA LEU A 83 -4.90 -9.09 24.71
C LEU A 83 -4.00 -7.93 24.27
N PRO A 84 -4.58 -6.78 23.87
CA PRO A 84 -3.79 -5.62 23.49
C PRO A 84 -3.17 -4.96 24.72
N LYS A 85 -1.89 -4.62 24.63
CA LYS A 85 -1.14 -3.85 25.62
C LYS A 85 -0.44 -2.68 24.96
N ASP A 86 -0.65 -1.48 25.44
CA ASP A 86 0.15 -0.32 25.03
C ASP A 86 1.56 -0.46 25.62
N ILE A 87 2.54 -0.55 24.75
CA ILE A 87 3.96 -0.62 25.09
C ILE A 87 4.77 0.51 24.47
N THR A 88 4.11 1.60 24.06
CA THR A 88 4.71 2.68 23.28
C THR A 88 5.97 3.25 23.95
N GLU A 89 5.88 3.64 25.24
CA GLU A 89 7.03 4.23 25.95
C GLU A 89 8.18 3.24 26.11
N PHE A 90 7.85 1.98 26.45
CA PHE A 90 8.85 0.92 26.60
C PHE A 90 9.58 0.65 25.28
N ALA A 91 8.83 0.43 24.19
CA ALA A 91 9.38 0.10 22.89
C ALA A 91 10.23 1.26 22.31
N LYS A 92 9.82 2.50 22.52
CA LYS A 92 10.61 3.67 22.09
C LYS A 92 11.92 3.81 22.87
N LYS A 93 11.89 3.59 24.17
CA LYS A 93 13.10 3.58 24.99
C LYS A 93 14.09 2.51 24.55
N GLU A 94 13.62 1.31 24.26
CA GLU A 94 14.47 0.23 23.75
C GLU A 94 15.00 0.57 22.35
N ALA A 95 14.17 1.15 21.48
CA ALA A 95 14.58 1.59 20.15
C ALA A 95 15.70 2.62 20.18
N ASP A 96 15.71 3.56 21.13
CA ASP A 96 16.77 4.56 21.30
C ASP A 96 18.16 3.91 21.53
N ALA A 97 18.19 2.71 22.11
CA ALA A 97 19.42 1.94 22.30
C ALA A 97 19.91 1.25 21.02
N PHE A 98 19.08 1.18 20.00
CA PHE A 98 19.37 0.54 18.70
C PHE A 98 19.12 1.53 17.54
N PRO A 99 19.98 2.54 17.37
CA PRO A 99 19.77 3.56 16.34
C PRO A 99 19.82 2.91 14.94
N ILE A 100 18.86 3.24 14.11
CA ILE A 100 18.90 2.91 12.70
C ILE A 100 19.63 4.01 11.92
N PRO A 101 20.42 3.65 10.88
CA PRO A 101 21.03 4.62 9.98
C PRO A 101 19.94 5.52 9.38
N ASN A 102 20.06 6.80 9.62
CA ASN A 102 19.10 7.80 9.13
C ASN A 102 19.55 8.28 7.75
N GLU A 103 19.37 7.47 6.71
CA GLU A 103 19.58 7.95 5.35
C GLU A 103 18.33 8.68 4.86
N PRO A 104 18.49 9.89 4.31
CA PRO A 104 17.34 10.63 3.78
C PRO A 104 16.69 9.85 2.65
N ALA A 105 15.40 9.60 2.76
CA ALA A 105 14.63 9.01 1.68
C ALA A 105 14.66 9.93 0.45
N PRO A 106 14.71 9.36 -0.77
CA PRO A 106 14.57 10.17 -1.97
C PRO A 106 13.21 10.89 -1.94
N LYS A 107 13.20 12.16 -2.35
CA LYS A 107 11.96 12.95 -2.39
C LYS A 107 10.90 12.20 -3.19
N SER A 108 9.76 11.97 -2.58
CA SER A 108 8.62 11.36 -3.27
C SER A 108 8.00 12.35 -4.24
N HIS A 109 7.56 11.87 -5.40
CA HIS A 109 6.68 12.65 -6.24
C HIS A 109 5.27 12.57 -5.65
N ALA A 110 4.64 13.72 -5.48
CA ALA A 110 3.25 13.78 -5.03
C ALA A 110 2.36 12.93 -5.96
N PRO A 111 1.49 12.07 -5.41
CA PRO A 111 0.55 11.36 -6.24
C PRO A 111 -0.37 12.36 -6.94
N SER A 112 -0.62 12.17 -8.23
CA SER A 112 -1.62 12.96 -8.93
C SER A 112 -3.01 12.55 -8.44
N LEU A 113 -3.65 13.42 -7.67
CA LEU A 113 -5.03 13.22 -7.19
C LEU A 113 -6.08 13.48 -8.28
N ASN A 114 -5.68 14.10 -9.38
CA ASN A 114 -6.55 14.44 -10.51
C ASN A 114 -6.21 13.56 -11.72
N ARG A 115 -6.51 12.27 -11.63
CA ARG A 115 -6.35 11.37 -12.78
C ARG A 115 -7.53 11.51 -13.72
N ILE A 116 -7.23 11.90 -14.96
CA ILE A 116 -8.18 11.85 -16.06
C ILE A 116 -7.90 10.55 -16.84
N VAL A 117 -8.85 9.62 -16.80
CA VAL A 117 -8.79 8.44 -17.64
C VAL A 117 -9.13 8.84 -19.06
N LYS A 118 -8.20 8.67 -19.99
CA LYS A 118 -8.47 8.86 -21.42
C LYS A 118 -9.06 7.57 -21.97
N ALA A 119 -10.33 7.59 -22.26
CA ALA A 119 -11.08 6.43 -22.76
C ALA A 119 -10.57 5.86 -24.11
N ASP A 120 -9.70 6.58 -24.80
CA ASP A 120 -9.16 6.19 -26.11
C ASP A 120 -7.90 5.30 -26.05
N GLN A 121 -7.32 5.10 -24.86
CA GLN A 121 -6.05 4.37 -24.71
C GLN A 121 -6.22 2.93 -24.20
N GLY A 122 -7.36 2.57 -23.65
CA GLY A 122 -7.60 1.25 -23.01
C GLY A 122 -8.23 0.21 -23.92
N PHE A 123 -9.05 0.60 -24.87
CA PHE A 123 -9.85 -0.32 -25.68
C PHE A 123 -9.72 -0.01 -27.17
N ARG A 124 -9.50 -1.05 -28.00
CA ARG A 124 -9.42 -0.88 -29.47
C ARG A 124 -10.76 -0.38 -30.02
N LYS A 125 -10.73 0.74 -30.71
CA LYS A 125 -11.89 1.47 -31.26
C LYS A 125 -12.80 0.66 -32.20
N ASN A 126 -12.38 -0.50 -32.70
CA ASN A 126 -13.06 -1.24 -33.75
C ASN A 126 -13.76 -2.53 -33.30
N ASP A 127 -13.62 -2.93 -32.04
CA ASP A 127 -14.27 -4.13 -31.54
C ASP A 127 -15.55 -3.73 -30.77
N ARG A 128 -16.67 -4.38 -31.09
CA ARG A 128 -17.85 -4.34 -30.23
C ARG A 128 -17.44 -4.93 -28.87
N ILE A 129 -17.23 -4.05 -27.91
CA ILE A 129 -16.91 -4.46 -26.54
C ILE A 129 -18.13 -5.18 -25.98
N LYS A 130 -17.95 -6.47 -25.66
CA LYS A 130 -18.95 -7.25 -24.95
C LYS A 130 -18.48 -7.43 -23.52
N MET A 131 -19.08 -6.64 -22.63
CA MET A 131 -18.87 -6.80 -21.19
C MET A 131 -19.89 -7.80 -20.65
N LYS A 132 -19.42 -8.77 -19.87
CA LYS A 132 -20.28 -9.74 -19.18
C LYS A 132 -19.74 -9.99 -17.79
N THR A 133 -20.57 -9.77 -16.81
CA THR A 133 -20.24 -10.09 -15.41
C THR A 133 -20.34 -11.59 -15.16
N GLN A 134 -19.42 -12.10 -14.33
CA GLN A 134 -19.45 -13.49 -13.84
C GLN A 134 -19.47 -13.43 -12.30
N GLY A 135 -20.65 -13.67 -11.73
CA GLY A 135 -20.85 -13.59 -10.29
C GLY A 135 -20.53 -12.20 -9.74
N LYS A 136 -19.89 -12.16 -8.55
CA LYS A 136 -19.41 -10.94 -7.90
C LYS A 136 -17.94 -10.63 -8.19
N ASP A 137 -17.25 -11.53 -8.86
CA ASP A 137 -15.80 -11.62 -8.78
C ASP A 137 -15.08 -11.24 -10.06
N SER A 138 -15.78 -11.19 -11.19
CA SER A 138 -15.10 -10.88 -12.45
C SER A 138 -15.99 -10.27 -13.51
N VAL A 139 -15.35 -9.49 -14.39
CA VAL A 139 -15.95 -8.95 -15.62
C VAL A 139 -15.13 -9.46 -16.80
N LEU A 140 -15.82 -10.08 -17.73
CA LEU A 140 -15.26 -10.44 -19.03
C LEU A 140 -15.36 -9.25 -19.97
N ASN A 141 -14.22 -8.84 -20.50
CA ASN A 141 -14.11 -7.88 -21.58
C ASN A 141 -13.62 -8.61 -22.84
N ASN A 142 -14.55 -9.03 -23.70
CA ASN A 142 -14.26 -9.87 -24.85
C ASN A 142 -13.52 -11.16 -24.48
N ARG A 143 -12.17 -11.18 -24.57
CA ARG A 143 -11.29 -12.31 -24.24
C ARG A 143 -10.56 -12.12 -22.92
N ASP A 144 -10.56 -10.91 -22.38
CA ASP A 144 -9.83 -10.58 -21.15
C ASP A 144 -10.78 -10.66 -19.95
N THR A 145 -10.25 -11.15 -18.85
CA THR A 145 -10.98 -11.20 -17.58
C THR A 145 -10.40 -10.18 -16.62
N ILE A 146 -11.24 -9.29 -16.13
CA ILE A 146 -10.90 -8.38 -15.04
C ILE A 146 -11.34 -9.05 -13.74
N ASP A 147 -10.39 -9.33 -12.88
CA ASP A 147 -10.60 -10.05 -11.62
C ASP A 147 -10.82 -9.03 -10.47
N PHE A 148 -11.95 -9.17 -9.77
CA PHE A 148 -12.35 -8.32 -8.65
C PHE A 148 -12.44 -9.06 -7.31
N ARG A 149 -11.96 -10.31 -7.23
CA ARG A 149 -12.08 -11.14 -6.01
C ARG A 149 -11.56 -10.50 -4.73
N TYR A 150 -10.58 -9.62 -4.87
CA TYR A 150 -9.95 -8.94 -3.74
C TYR A 150 -10.44 -7.50 -3.53
N VAL A 151 -11.51 -7.11 -4.21
CA VAL A 151 -12.15 -5.79 -4.01
C VAL A 151 -13.31 -5.95 -3.03
N GLU A 152 -13.01 -5.88 -1.77
CA GLU A 152 -13.97 -6.12 -0.66
C GLU A 152 -15.14 -5.14 -0.65
N GLN A 153 -14.99 -3.97 -1.27
CA GLN A 153 -16.03 -2.95 -1.40
C GLN A 153 -17.17 -3.37 -2.34
N LEU A 154 -16.94 -4.39 -3.18
CA LEU A 154 -17.97 -4.96 -4.05
C LEU A 154 -18.79 -5.98 -3.27
N ALA A 155 -19.85 -5.50 -2.63
CA ALA A 155 -20.75 -6.32 -1.83
C ALA A 155 -21.83 -7.03 -2.68
N ASP A 156 -22.16 -6.46 -3.84
CA ASP A 156 -23.29 -6.89 -4.67
C ASP A 156 -22.92 -7.02 -6.15
N THR A 157 -23.61 -7.92 -6.86
CA THR A 157 -23.46 -8.15 -8.31
C THR A 157 -23.81 -6.94 -9.15
N GLU A 158 -24.78 -6.14 -8.72
CA GLU A 158 -25.21 -4.92 -9.41
C GLU A 158 -24.13 -3.85 -9.42
N GLN A 159 -23.31 -3.77 -8.38
CA GLN A 159 -22.14 -2.89 -8.36
C GLN A 159 -21.14 -3.29 -9.45
N LEU A 160 -20.90 -4.59 -9.61
CA LEU A 160 -20.01 -5.09 -10.65
C LEU A 160 -20.58 -4.86 -12.07
N VAL A 161 -21.89 -5.02 -12.25
CA VAL A 161 -22.58 -4.69 -13.51
C VAL A 161 -22.40 -3.21 -13.83
N SER A 162 -22.59 -2.33 -12.85
CA SER A 162 -22.40 -0.89 -13.02
C SER A 162 -20.98 -0.52 -13.41
N LEU A 163 -19.98 -1.15 -12.79
CA LEU A 163 -18.58 -0.99 -13.18
C LEU A 163 -18.32 -1.43 -14.63
N GLY A 164 -18.92 -2.56 -15.05
CA GLY A 164 -18.83 -3.02 -16.43
C GLY A 164 -19.42 -2.05 -17.47
N HIS A 165 -20.34 -1.16 -17.06
CA HIS A 165 -20.87 -0.11 -17.93
C HIS A 165 -20.01 1.16 -17.96
N LEU A 166 -19.11 1.35 -16.98
CA LEU A 166 -18.21 2.50 -16.90
C LEU A 166 -16.93 2.30 -17.72
N VAL A 167 -16.57 1.08 -18.02
CA VAL A 167 -15.39 0.68 -18.81
C VAL A 167 -15.75 0.58 -20.28
#